data_c8f8043c75c66c4de9646680b5da68c1
#
_entry.id   c8f8043c75c66c4de9646680b5da68c1
#
_cell.length_a   1.000
_cell.length_b   1.000
_cell.length_c   1.000
_cell.angle_alpha   90.00
_cell.angle_beta   90.00
_cell.angle_gamma   90.00
#
_symmetry.space_group_name_H-M   'P 1'
#
loop_
_entity.id
_entity.type
_entity.pdbx_description
1 polymer ?
#
loop_
_entity_poly.entity_id
_entity_poly.type
_entity_poly.pdbx_seq_one_letter_code
_entity_poly.pdbx_strand_id
1 'polypeptide(L)'
;MKKQILLGALAFVLFASVSAQSVDTPVYLDDTKPVELRVEDALSRMTLEEKIAMIHAQSKFCSPGVSRLGIPEFWCTDGPHGIRPEVLWDEWDQAGWTNDSCVAFPALTCLAATWNPDMALLYGKSIGEEARYRNKTILLGPGVNIYRTPLNGRNFEYMGEDPYLSSKMVVPYVQGVQSNGVAACVKHYALNNHEVNRHTTNVIVDDRALYEVYLPAFKAAVQEGHAWSIMGAYNLYKDQHCCHNQYLLNDILKGEWGFDGVVVSDWGGTHDTDEAITNGLDLEFGSWTNGLSNGASNAYDNYYLAKAYLDKIKSGKYTTKELDEKVRRILRLSFRTTMNRNRPFGSMGSPEHFDAARTIAEEGIVLLQNKGNVLPIDLNKAAKIAVIGENALKMMTVGGGSSSLKVKHYCPLKMDKVKN
;
A
#
# COMPACT_ATOMS: atom_id res chain seq x y z
N MET A 1 -26.22 -5.87 88.71
CA MET A 1 -25.56 -7.01 88.04
C MET A 1 -26.40 -7.43 86.83
N LYS A 2 -26.03 -6.98 85.61
CA LYS A 2 -26.72 -7.31 84.37
C LYS A 2 -25.82 -8.17 83.52
N LYS A 3 -26.23 -9.39 83.25
CA LYS A 3 -25.58 -10.31 82.28
C LYS A 3 -25.95 -9.90 80.89
N GLN A 4 -24.97 -9.57 80.05
CA GLN A 4 -25.15 -9.43 78.61
C GLN A 4 -24.90 -10.78 77.95
N ILE A 5 -25.89 -11.25 77.20
CA ILE A 5 -25.85 -12.44 76.34
C ILE A 5 -25.38 -11.95 74.96
N LEU A 6 -24.23 -12.48 74.49
CA LEU A 6 -23.73 -12.21 73.16
C LEU A 6 -24.26 -13.26 72.20
N LEU A 7 -25.14 -12.86 71.28
CA LEU A 7 -25.62 -13.71 70.18
C LEU A 7 -24.61 -13.59 69.02
N GLY A 8 -23.86 -14.65 68.73
CA GLY A 8 -23.03 -14.74 67.52
C GLY A 8 -23.88 -15.19 66.33
N ALA A 9 -24.03 -14.30 65.36
CA ALA A 9 -24.62 -14.62 64.07
C ALA A 9 -23.54 -15.23 63.14
N LEU A 10 -23.68 -16.50 62.81
CA LEU A 10 -22.84 -17.23 61.87
C LEU A 10 -23.38 -16.94 60.44
N ALA A 11 -22.74 -16.04 59.68
CA ALA A 11 -23.09 -15.80 58.28
C ALA A 11 -22.46 -16.89 57.41
N PHE A 12 -23.25 -17.80 56.88
CA PHE A 12 -22.84 -18.72 55.82
C PHE A 12 -22.75 -17.96 54.49
N VAL A 13 -21.53 -17.68 54.03
CA VAL A 13 -21.31 -17.16 52.67
C VAL A 13 -21.29 -18.35 51.71
N LEU A 14 -22.38 -18.54 50.99
CA LEU A 14 -22.44 -19.43 49.83
C LEU A 14 -21.59 -18.83 48.70
N PHE A 15 -20.38 -19.34 48.49
CA PHE A 15 -19.65 -19.14 47.25
C PHE A 15 -20.35 -19.95 46.14
N ALA A 16 -21.19 -19.30 45.36
CA ALA A 16 -21.60 -19.82 44.06
C ALA A 16 -20.38 -19.81 43.15
N SER A 17 -19.80 -20.95 42.89
CA SER A 17 -18.80 -21.13 41.83
C SER A 17 -19.50 -20.86 40.49
N VAL A 18 -19.39 -19.66 39.98
CA VAL A 18 -19.72 -19.39 38.58
C VAL A 18 -18.65 -20.13 37.79
N SER A 19 -18.96 -21.31 37.28
CA SER A 19 -18.21 -21.96 36.21
C SER A 19 -18.23 -20.97 35.02
N ALA A 20 -17.16 -20.20 34.86
CA ALA A 20 -16.91 -19.57 33.60
C ALA A 20 -16.80 -20.68 32.56
N GLN A 21 -17.86 -20.93 31.80
CA GLN A 21 -17.72 -21.67 30.55
C GLN A 21 -16.61 -20.94 29.77
N SER A 22 -15.50 -21.64 29.55
CA SER A 22 -14.48 -21.20 28.61
C SER A 22 -15.19 -21.04 27.24
N VAL A 23 -15.55 -19.84 26.89
CA VAL A 23 -15.96 -19.53 25.52
C VAL A 23 -14.73 -19.86 24.70
N ASP A 24 -14.77 -20.96 23.99
CA ASP A 24 -13.67 -21.40 23.13
C ASP A 24 -13.41 -20.30 22.15
N THR A 25 -12.29 -19.59 22.30
CA THR A 25 -11.93 -18.47 21.43
C THR A 25 -11.82 -19.00 20.00
N PRO A 26 -12.57 -18.43 19.04
CA PRO A 26 -12.47 -18.86 17.65
C PRO A 26 -11.02 -18.87 17.17
N VAL A 27 -10.66 -19.88 16.36
CA VAL A 27 -9.27 -20.08 15.92
C VAL A 27 -8.72 -18.83 15.21
N TYR A 28 -9.55 -18.14 14.45
CA TYR A 28 -9.10 -16.92 13.73
C TYR A 28 -8.74 -15.75 14.67
N LEU A 29 -9.20 -15.75 15.91
CA LEU A 29 -8.87 -14.73 16.93
C LEU A 29 -7.69 -15.13 17.82
N ASP A 30 -7.20 -16.36 17.72
CA ASP A 30 -6.06 -16.87 18.48
C ASP A 30 -4.75 -16.59 17.74
N ASP A 31 -3.99 -15.60 18.20
CA ASP A 31 -2.72 -15.16 17.59
C ASP A 31 -1.61 -16.23 17.71
N THR A 32 -1.78 -17.25 18.52
CA THR A 32 -0.82 -18.37 18.65
C THR A 32 -0.96 -19.39 17.52
N LYS A 33 -2.06 -19.35 16.77
CA LYS A 33 -2.31 -20.28 15.66
C LYS A 33 -1.65 -19.82 14.37
N PRO A 34 -1.20 -20.74 13.52
CA PRO A 34 -0.73 -20.44 12.20
C PRO A 34 -1.74 -19.61 11.38
N VAL A 35 -1.25 -18.65 10.62
CA VAL A 35 -2.10 -17.72 9.84
C VAL A 35 -3.08 -18.48 8.93
N GLU A 36 -2.64 -19.55 8.27
CA GLU A 36 -3.51 -20.30 7.36
C GLU A 36 -4.69 -20.99 8.08
N LEU A 37 -4.49 -21.50 9.30
CA LEU A 37 -5.60 -22.04 10.11
C LEU A 37 -6.59 -20.94 10.50
N ARG A 38 -6.09 -19.75 10.80
CA ARG A 38 -6.91 -18.57 11.11
C ARG A 38 -7.71 -18.13 9.89
N VAL A 39 -7.10 -18.15 8.72
CA VAL A 39 -7.75 -17.82 7.43
C VAL A 39 -8.92 -18.76 7.16
N GLU A 40 -8.70 -20.09 7.23
CA GLU A 40 -9.77 -21.06 6.95
C GLU A 40 -10.90 -21.00 7.98
N ASP A 41 -10.61 -20.80 9.26
CA ASP A 41 -11.64 -20.64 10.29
C ASP A 41 -12.47 -19.36 10.05
N ALA A 42 -11.84 -18.22 9.76
CA ALA A 42 -12.55 -16.98 9.44
C ALA A 42 -13.41 -17.14 8.18
N LEU A 43 -12.85 -17.68 7.10
CA LEU A 43 -13.53 -17.90 5.82
C LEU A 43 -14.78 -18.77 5.97
N SER A 44 -14.70 -19.84 6.77
CA SER A 44 -15.81 -20.76 7.01
C SER A 44 -17.00 -20.13 7.73
N ARG A 45 -16.76 -19.00 8.43
CA ARG A 45 -17.77 -18.27 9.20
C ARG A 45 -18.45 -17.16 8.42
N MET A 46 -17.89 -16.79 7.26
CA MET A 46 -18.39 -15.67 6.41
C MET A 46 -19.60 -16.10 5.58
N THR A 47 -20.58 -15.20 5.47
CA THR A 47 -21.68 -15.34 4.50
C THR A 47 -21.19 -15.01 3.09
N LEU A 48 -21.99 -15.38 2.09
CA LEU A 48 -21.68 -15.07 0.68
C LEU A 48 -21.57 -13.56 0.45
N GLU A 49 -22.50 -12.80 1.02
CA GLU A 49 -22.55 -11.34 0.91
C GLU A 49 -21.33 -10.68 1.58
N GLU A 50 -20.89 -11.17 2.75
CA GLU A 50 -19.67 -10.68 3.41
C GLU A 50 -18.42 -10.95 2.57
N LYS A 51 -18.33 -12.11 1.93
CA LYS A 51 -17.23 -12.46 1.02
C LYS A 51 -17.18 -11.56 -0.19
N ILE A 52 -18.33 -11.30 -0.83
CA ILE A 52 -18.44 -10.39 -1.97
C ILE A 52 -18.06 -8.96 -1.55
N ALA A 53 -18.59 -8.46 -0.44
CA ALA A 53 -18.27 -7.12 0.03
C ALA A 53 -16.76 -6.92 0.24
N MET A 54 -16.05 -7.93 0.74
CA MET A 54 -14.63 -7.83 1.08
C MET A 54 -13.70 -7.70 -0.13
N ILE A 55 -14.12 -8.11 -1.33
CA ILE A 55 -13.29 -8.13 -2.54
C ILE A 55 -13.40 -6.88 -3.41
N HIS A 56 -14.14 -5.86 -2.97
CA HIS A 56 -14.23 -4.58 -3.65
C HIS A 56 -14.29 -3.41 -2.65
N ALA A 57 -14.06 -2.21 -3.16
CA ALA A 57 -14.07 -1.00 -2.33
C ALA A 57 -15.47 -0.65 -1.81
N GLN A 58 -15.51 0.07 -0.69
CA GLN A 58 -16.68 0.77 -0.16
C GLN A 58 -16.49 2.29 -0.11
N SER A 59 -15.28 2.76 -0.41
CA SER A 59 -14.93 4.19 -0.52
C SER A 59 -13.75 4.36 -1.47
N LYS A 60 -13.24 5.58 -1.64
CA LYS A 60 -12.07 5.85 -2.50
C LYS A 60 -10.85 5.01 -2.13
N PHE A 61 -10.61 4.76 -0.84
CA PHE A 61 -9.41 4.06 -0.36
C PHE A 61 -9.71 2.97 0.69
N CYS A 62 -10.97 2.57 0.85
CA CYS A 62 -11.35 1.59 1.86
C CYS A 62 -12.13 0.44 1.24
N SER A 63 -11.82 -0.78 1.66
CA SER A 63 -12.60 -1.99 1.45
C SER A 63 -13.19 -2.45 2.78
N PRO A 64 -14.44 -2.94 2.83
CA PRO A 64 -15.07 -3.33 4.08
C PRO A 64 -14.37 -4.53 4.71
N GLY A 65 -14.38 -4.55 6.04
CA GLY A 65 -14.10 -5.74 6.82
C GLY A 65 -15.36 -6.59 7.02
N VAL A 66 -15.32 -7.45 8.03
CA VAL A 66 -16.47 -8.23 8.48
C VAL A 66 -16.74 -7.92 9.94
N SER A 67 -17.53 -6.87 10.20
CA SER A 67 -17.77 -6.34 11.56
C SER A 67 -18.36 -7.37 12.49
N ARG A 68 -19.24 -8.26 12.00
CA ARG A 68 -19.83 -9.38 12.77
C ARG A 68 -18.76 -10.34 13.31
N LEU A 69 -17.63 -10.48 12.60
CA LEU A 69 -16.50 -11.29 13.00
C LEU A 69 -15.38 -10.47 13.65
N GLY A 70 -15.56 -9.17 13.83
CA GLY A 70 -14.51 -8.29 14.34
C GLY A 70 -13.30 -8.15 13.42
N ILE A 71 -13.44 -8.45 12.13
CA ILE A 71 -12.41 -8.25 11.12
C ILE A 71 -12.51 -6.80 10.63
N PRO A 72 -11.48 -5.96 10.88
CA PRO A 72 -11.51 -4.56 10.50
C PRO A 72 -11.52 -4.34 8.99
N GLU A 73 -11.97 -3.17 8.59
CA GLU A 73 -11.85 -2.67 7.23
C GLU A 73 -10.39 -2.42 6.82
N PHE A 74 -10.13 -2.40 5.51
CA PHE A 74 -8.82 -2.11 4.94
C PHE A 74 -8.74 -0.69 4.44
N TRP A 75 -7.70 0.02 4.82
CA TRP A 75 -7.41 1.35 4.33
C TRP A 75 -6.13 1.35 3.50
N CYS A 76 -6.26 1.69 2.23
CA CYS A 76 -5.12 2.00 1.37
C CYS A 76 -4.71 3.47 1.53
N THR A 77 -3.49 3.79 1.16
CA THR A 77 -3.04 5.16 0.95
C THR A 77 -2.10 5.24 -0.23
N ASP A 78 -2.29 6.26 -1.04
CA ASP A 78 -1.24 6.65 -1.99
C ASP A 78 0.00 7.10 -1.23
N GLY A 79 1.13 6.97 -1.94
CA GLY A 79 2.37 7.52 -1.46
C GLY A 79 3.59 6.73 -1.91
N PRO A 80 4.11 6.97 -3.12
CA PRO A 80 5.42 6.43 -3.49
C PRO A 80 6.55 7.12 -2.72
N HIS A 81 6.36 8.37 -2.26
CA HIS A 81 7.37 9.14 -1.53
C HIS A 81 6.81 9.98 -0.36
N GLY A 82 5.63 9.63 0.15
CA GLY A 82 5.00 10.24 1.32
C GLY A 82 3.53 9.84 1.42
N ILE A 83 2.95 9.96 2.60
CA ILE A 83 1.56 9.54 2.83
C ILE A 83 0.60 10.63 2.35
N ARG A 84 -0.26 10.29 1.39
CA ARG A 84 -1.26 11.23 0.85
C ARG A 84 -2.22 11.72 1.95
N PRO A 85 -2.66 13.00 1.93
CA PRO A 85 -3.77 13.47 2.75
C PRO A 85 -5.03 12.65 2.53
N GLU A 86 -5.86 12.52 3.57
CA GLU A 86 -7.14 11.85 3.44
C GLU A 86 -8.04 12.60 2.45
N VAL A 87 -8.75 11.82 1.65
CA VAL A 87 -9.80 12.32 0.77
C VAL A 87 -11.17 12.05 1.38
N LEU A 88 -12.20 12.72 0.88
CA LEU A 88 -13.58 12.44 1.24
C LEU A 88 -13.95 10.99 0.87
N TRP A 89 -14.98 10.47 1.51
CA TRP A 89 -15.37 9.06 1.36
C TRP A 89 -15.61 8.66 -0.10
N ASP A 90 -16.37 9.49 -0.83
CA ASP A 90 -16.77 9.21 -2.21
C ASP A 90 -16.16 10.17 -3.25
N GLU A 91 -15.34 11.13 -2.83
CA GLU A 91 -14.81 12.18 -3.69
C GLU A 91 -13.28 12.28 -3.58
N TRP A 92 -12.65 12.92 -4.57
CA TRP A 92 -11.20 13.09 -4.59
C TRP A 92 -10.71 14.33 -3.83
N ASP A 93 -11.62 15.15 -3.33
CA ASP A 93 -11.27 16.32 -2.55
C ASP A 93 -10.68 15.92 -1.19
N GLN A 94 -9.73 16.72 -0.72
CA GLN A 94 -9.09 16.45 0.57
C GLN A 94 -10.11 16.62 1.71
N ALA A 95 -10.10 15.68 2.67
CA ALA A 95 -10.93 15.73 3.85
C ALA A 95 -10.56 16.88 4.80
N GLY A 96 -9.38 17.46 4.63
CA GLY A 96 -8.94 18.64 5.39
C GLY A 96 -8.56 18.36 6.84
N TRP A 97 -8.13 17.14 7.14
CA TRP A 97 -7.74 16.79 8.51
C TRP A 97 -6.49 17.55 8.97
N THR A 98 -6.44 17.91 10.24
CA THR A 98 -5.35 18.70 10.82
C THR A 98 -4.02 17.93 10.89
N ASN A 99 -4.10 16.59 10.95
CA ASN A 99 -2.95 15.67 11.04
C ASN A 99 -2.54 15.05 9.70
N ASP A 100 -2.97 15.64 8.58
CA ASP A 100 -2.71 15.13 7.23
C ASP A 100 -1.29 15.40 6.71
N SER A 101 -0.50 16.20 7.41
CA SER A 101 0.88 16.48 6.99
C SER A 101 1.78 15.27 7.18
N CYS A 102 2.64 15.03 6.19
CA CYS A 102 3.63 13.95 6.19
C CYS A 102 5.04 14.47 5.91
N VAL A 103 6.04 13.60 6.00
CA VAL A 103 7.36 13.84 5.44
C VAL A 103 7.33 13.56 3.94
N ALA A 104 7.89 14.46 3.13
CA ALA A 104 8.19 14.18 1.74
C ALA A 104 9.57 13.53 1.66
N PHE A 105 9.59 12.24 1.40
CA PHE A 105 10.83 11.53 1.11
C PHE A 105 11.29 11.83 -0.33
N PRO A 106 12.59 11.63 -0.65
CA PRO A 106 13.07 11.78 -2.02
C PRO A 106 12.27 10.95 -3.03
N ALA A 107 12.17 11.41 -4.26
CA ALA A 107 11.64 10.60 -5.36
C ALA A 107 12.40 9.27 -5.47
N LEU A 108 11.71 8.19 -5.90
CA LEU A 108 12.36 6.88 -5.97
C LEU A 108 13.55 6.84 -6.94
N THR A 109 13.57 7.73 -7.93
CA THR A 109 14.76 7.97 -8.77
C THR A 109 15.97 8.38 -7.94
N CYS A 110 15.79 9.27 -6.96
CA CYS A 110 16.85 9.70 -6.06
C CYS A 110 17.27 8.58 -5.10
N LEU A 111 16.30 7.82 -4.57
CA LEU A 111 16.59 6.65 -3.77
C LEU A 111 17.45 5.64 -4.53
N ALA A 112 17.07 5.31 -5.77
CA ALA A 112 17.84 4.39 -6.60
C ALA A 112 19.25 4.91 -6.94
N ALA A 113 19.43 6.24 -7.09
CA ALA A 113 20.72 6.86 -7.33
C ALA A 113 21.73 6.71 -6.17
N THR A 114 21.28 6.34 -4.98
CA THR A 114 22.18 5.98 -3.86
C THR A 114 22.93 4.68 -4.12
N TRP A 115 22.38 3.76 -4.90
CA TRP A 115 22.87 2.39 -5.09
C TRP A 115 23.06 1.62 -3.78
N ASN A 116 22.39 2.05 -2.73
CA ASN A 116 22.55 1.55 -1.37
C ASN A 116 21.24 0.91 -0.87
N PRO A 117 21.18 -0.42 -0.75
CA PRO A 117 20.00 -1.12 -0.22
C PRO A 117 19.62 -0.72 1.22
N ASP A 118 20.59 -0.28 2.04
CA ASP A 118 20.29 0.19 3.39
C ASP A 118 19.46 1.48 3.38
N MET A 119 19.68 2.35 2.38
CA MET A 119 18.85 3.54 2.18
C MET A 119 17.42 3.17 1.76
N ALA A 120 17.25 2.11 0.98
CA ALA A 120 15.93 1.61 0.63
C ALA A 120 15.21 0.99 1.85
N LEU A 121 15.94 0.28 2.72
CA LEU A 121 15.39 -0.22 3.97
C LEU A 121 14.99 0.92 4.92
N LEU A 122 15.85 1.93 5.07
CA LEU A 122 15.58 3.13 5.88
C LEU A 122 14.33 3.87 5.35
N TYR A 123 14.24 4.03 4.03
CA TYR A 123 13.09 4.65 3.38
C TYR A 123 11.80 3.88 3.68
N GLY A 124 11.81 2.55 3.42
CA GLY A 124 10.66 1.69 3.66
C GLY A 124 10.20 1.69 5.12
N LYS A 125 11.14 1.65 6.08
CA LYS A 125 10.81 1.76 7.51
C LYS A 125 10.13 3.07 7.84
N SER A 126 10.72 4.18 7.43
CA SER A 126 10.23 5.52 7.79
C SER A 126 8.85 5.82 7.19
N ILE A 127 8.65 5.54 5.89
CA ILE A 127 7.33 5.74 5.27
C ILE A 127 6.29 4.74 5.79
N GLY A 128 6.71 3.52 6.11
CA GLY A 128 5.87 2.50 6.72
C GLY A 128 5.40 2.89 8.12
N GLU A 129 6.24 3.55 8.92
CA GLU A 129 5.86 4.09 10.23
C GLU A 129 4.79 5.18 10.10
N GLU A 130 4.92 6.09 9.13
CA GLU A 130 3.89 7.10 8.86
C GLU A 130 2.57 6.49 8.39
N ALA A 131 2.63 5.51 7.49
CA ALA A 131 1.45 4.78 7.04
C ALA A 131 0.77 4.06 8.21
N ARG A 132 1.56 3.41 9.07
CA ARG A 132 1.05 2.72 10.26
C ARG A 132 0.41 3.67 11.26
N TYR A 133 1.03 4.83 11.52
CA TYR A 133 0.47 5.87 12.39
C TYR A 133 -0.91 6.34 11.88
N ARG A 134 -1.07 6.47 10.57
CA ARG A 134 -2.34 6.82 9.90
C ARG A 134 -3.31 5.64 9.80
N ASN A 135 -3.02 4.52 10.48
CA ASN A 135 -3.79 3.28 10.46
C ASN A 135 -4.04 2.72 9.06
N LYS A 136 -3.07 2.88 8.15
CA LYS A 136 -3.16 2.32 6.80
C LYS A 136 -2.77 0.85 6.81
N THR A 137 -3.52 0.07 6.04
CA THR A 137 -3.30 -1.37 5.86
C THR A 137 -2.35 -1.62 4.70
N ILE A 138 -2.49 -0.83 3.63
CA ILE A 138 -1.73 -0.97 2.39
C ILE A 138 -1.18 0.39 2.00
N LEU A 139 0.14 0.46 1.80
CA LEU A 139 0.82 1.56 1.15
C LEU A 139 0.95 1.26 -0.35
N LEU A 140 0.37 2.09 -1.21
CA LEU A 140 0.39 1.93 -2.66
C LEU A 140 1.74 2.37 -3.27
N GLY A 141 2.73 1.57 -2.99
CA GLY A 141 4.13 1.74 -3.38
C GLY A 141 5.00 0.58 -2.90
N PRO A 142 6.24 0.46 -3.44
CA PRO A 142 6.89 1.35 -4.40
C PRO A 142 6.46 1.12 -5.84
N GLY A 143 6.69 2.13 -6.71
CA GLY A 143 6.65 1.97 -8.15
C GLY A 143 7.98 1.41 -8.67
N VAL A 144 7.92 0.45 -9.60
CA VAL A 144 9.13 -0.24 -10.12
C VAL A 144 9.13 -0.44 -11.63
N ASN A 145 8.25 0.25 -12.36
CA ASN A 145 8.26 0.16 -13.82
C ASN A 145 9.57 0.74 -14.38
N ILE A 146 10.11 0.07 -15.40
CA ILE A 146 11.38 0.45 -16.02
C ILE A 146 11.21 1.67 -16.92
N TYR A 147 12.15 2.61 -16.87
CA TYR A 147 12.17 3.77 -17.76
C TYR A 147 12.44 3.33 -19.20
N ARG A 148 11.48 3.62 -20.09
CA ARG A 148 11.66 3.44 -21.54
C ARG A 148 12.07 4.74 -22.22
N THR A 149 11.66 5.85 -21.65
CA THR A 149 11.92 7.19 -22.17
C THR A 149 11.96 8.18 -21.00
N PRO A 150 12.81 9.20 -21.04
CA PRO A 150 12.82 10.24 -20.02
C PRO A 150 11.54 11.09 -20.02
N LEU A 151 10.72 11.01 -21.07
CA LEU A 151 9.49 11.79 -21.21
C LEU A 151 8.27 11.19 -20.51
N ASN A 152 8.39 10.01 -19.89
CA ASN A 152 7.29 9.44 -19.14
C ASN A 152 7.00 10.27 -17.88
N GLY A 153 5.76 10.73 -17.76
CA GLY A 153 5.32 11.63 -16.68
C GLY A 153 5.39 11.04 -15.26
N ARG A 154 5.59 9.73 -15.13
CA ARG A 154 5.66 9.04 -13.82
C ARG A 154 7.05 8.46 -13.49
N ASN A 155 8.08 8.82 -14.24
CA ASN A 155 9.44 8.32 -13.95
C ASN A 155 9.89 8.63 -12.52
N PHE A 156 9.48 9.75 -11.93
CA PHE A 156 9.82 10.11 -10.56
C PHE A 156 9.30 9.10 -9.51
N GLU A 157 8.23 8.36 -9.81
CA GLU A 157 7.68 7.30 -8.94
C GLU A 157 8.45 5.98 -9.05
N TYR A 158 9.37 5.84 -10.01
CA TYR A 158 10.06 4.59 -10.33
C TYR A 158 11.55 4.69 -10.03
N MET A 159 12.24 3.52 -10.02
CA MET A 159 13.62 3.42 -9.57
C MET A 159 14.67 3.60 -10.68
N GLY A 160 14.27 3.54 -11.96
CA GLY A 160 15.20 3.78 -13.06
C GLY A 160 15.02 2.86 -14.27
N GLU A 161 16.05 2.81 -15.09
CA GLU A 161 16.08 2.00 -16.33
C GLU A 161 16.76 0.64 -16.16
N ASP A 162 17.47 0.44 -15.04
CA ASP A 162 18.21 -0.80 -14.77
C ASP A 162 17.33 -1.77 -13.95
N PRO A 163 16.96 -2.94 -14.53
CA PRO A 163 16.13 -3.92 -13.84
C PRO A 163 16.87 -4.58 -12.66
N TYR A 164 18.19 -4.71 -12.70
CA TYR A 164 18.97 -5.27 -11.61
C TYR A 164 19.01 -4.33 -10.41
N LEU A 165 19.32 -3.04 -10.63
CA LEU A 165 19.29 -2.03 -9.57
C LEU A 165 17.90 -1.94 -8.94
N SER A 166 16.86 -1.83 -9.78
CA SER A 166 15.48 -1.79 -9.30
C SER A 166 15.12 -3.02 -8.45
N SER A 167 15.59 -4.22 -8.84
CA SER A 167 15.40 -5.45 -8.07
C SER A 167 16.10 -5.41 -6.71
N LYS A 168 17.32 -4.86 -6.64
CA LYS A 168 18.08 -4.77 -5.38
C LYS A 168 17.53 -3.71 -4.43
N MET A 169 16.94 -2.66 -4.96
CA MET A 169 16.36 -1.58 -4.15
C MET A 169 14.93 -1.89 -3.66
N VAL A 170 14.11 -2.59 -4.46
CA VAL A 170 12.73 -2.88 -4.09
C VAL A 170 12.62 -3.83 -2.90
N VAL A 171 13.51 -4.80 -2.78
CA VAL A 171 13.47 -5.82 -1.72
C VAL A 171 13.53 -5.20 -0.33
N PRO A 172 14.59 -4.44 0.04
CA PRO A 172 14.66 -3.82 1.36
C PRO A 172 13.59 -2.74 1.59
N TYR A 173 13.14 -2.04 0.53
CA TYR A 173 12.02 -1.12 0.64
C TYR A 173 10.75 -1.85 1.12
N VAL A 174 10.38 -2.95 0.44
CA VAL A 174 9.22 -3.77 0.80
C VAL A 174 9.34 -4.30 2.24
N GLN A 175 10.49 -4.85 2.59
CA GLN A 175 10.76 -5.37 3.93
C GLN A 175 10.63 -4.26 5.00
N GLY A 176 11.13 -3.07 4.71
CA GLY A 176 11.03 -1.91 5.59
C GLY A 176 9.59 -1.48 5.85
N VAL A 177 8.76 -1.36 4.82
CA VAL A 177 7.34 -1.04 4.95
C VAL A 177 6.62 -2.12 5.77
N GLN A 178 6.83 -3.39 5.43
CA GLN A 178 6.13 -4.51 6.05
C GLN A 178 6.55 -4.78 7.49
N SER A 179 7.75 -4.35 7.91
CA SER A 179 8.16 -4.41 9.32
C SER A 179 7.25 -3.61 10.26
N ASN A 180 6.48 -2.68 9.72
CA ASN A 180 5.49 -1.89 10.44
C ASN A 180 4.08 -2.50 10.48
N GLY A 181 3.90 -3.70 9.92
CA GLY A 181 2.57 -4.30 9.77
C GLY A 181 1.68 -3.56 8.78
N VAL A 182 2.29 -2.97 7.75
CA VAL A 182 1.66 -2.33 6.59
C VAL A 182 2.09 -3.08 5.35
N ALA A 183 1.18 -3.43 4.46
CA ALA A 183 1.54 -4.08 3.20
C ALA A 183 2.15 -3.07 2.23
N ALA A 184 3.31 -3.39 1.67
CA ALA A 184 3.79 -2.74 0.47
C ALA A 184 3.01 -3.25 -0.73
N CYS A 185 2.47 -2.35 -1.57
CA CYS A 185 1.77 -2.68 -2.81
C CYS A 185 2.63 -2.27 -4.00
N VAL A 186 3.44 -3.20 -4.48
CA VAL A 186 4.39 -2.92 -5.57
C VAL A 186 3.64 -2.71 -6.87
N LYS A 187 3.97 -1.63 -7.62
CA LYS A 187 3.18 -1.16 -8.76
C LYS A 187 4.02 -0.67 -9.93
N HIS A 188 3.48 -0.62 -11.14
CA HIS A 188 2.20 -1.14 -11.63
C HIS A 188 2.47 -2.38 -12.48
N TYR A 189 1.93 -3.50 -12.11
CA TYR A 189 2.18 -4.81 -12.69
C TYR A 189 1.24 -5.08 -13.87
N ALA A 190 1.71 -5.10 -15.10
CA ALA A 190 3.05 -4.81 -15.57
C ALA A 190 2.99 -3.95 -16.85
N LEU A 191 4.15 -3.46 -17.27
CA LEU A 191 4.31 -2.80 -18.57
C LEU A 191 3.68 -1.41 -18.67
N ASN A 192 3.37 -0.71 -17.57
CA ASN A 192 2.94 0.69 -17.59
C ASN A 192 4.15 1.62 -17.71
N ASN A 193 4.72 1.73 -18.92
CA ASN A 193 5.96 2.44 -19.18
C ASN A 193 5.76 3.81 -19.85
N HIS A 194 4.51 4.21 -20.09
CA HIS A 194 4.13 5.54 -20.52
C HIS A 194 2.67 5.85 -20.12
N GLU A 195 2.32 7.14 -20.08
CA GLU A 195 1.03 7.59 -19.57
C GLU A 195 0.02 7.98 -20.66
N VAL A 196 0.48 8.19 -21.90
CA VAL A 196 -0.42 8.56 -23.01
C VAL A 196 -1.26 7.34 -23.40
N ASN A 197 -2.59 7.51 -23.38
CA ASN A 197 -3.55 6.45 -23.69
C ASN A 197 -3.36 5.17 -22.86
N ARG A 198 -2.87 5.28 -21.63
CA ARG A 198 -2.53 4.13 -20.76
C ARG A 198 -3.67 3.13 -20.55
N HIS A 199 -4.93 3.59 -20.59
CA HIS A 199 -6.11 2.72 -20.42
C HIS A 199 -6.47 1.90 -21.68
N THR A 200 -5.90 2.21 -22.82
CA THR A 200 -6.24 1.56 -24.12
C THR A 200 -5.02 1.04 -24.87
N THR A 201 -3.83 1.31 -24.36
CA THR A 201 -2.60 0.82 -24.98
C THR A 201 -2.46 -0.68 -24.75
N ASN A 202 -2.42 -1.45 -25.85
CA ASN A 202 -2.06 -2.87 -25.81
C ASN A 202 -0.57 -3.01 -26.10
N VAL A 203 0.19 -3.40 -25.08
CA VAL A 203 1.65 -3.44 -25.14
C VAL A 203 2.11 -4.68 -25.92
N ILE A 204 3.01 -4.46 -26.87
CA ILE A 204 3.68 -5.50 -27.63
C ILE A 204 5.12 -5.61 -27.12
N VAL A 205 5.48 -6.76 -26.57
CA VAL A 205 6.80 -7.06 -26.06
C VAL A 205 7.07 -8.56 -26.25
N ASP A 206 8.29 -8.93 -26.60
CA ASP A 206 8.69 -10.33 -26.65
C ASP A 206 8.99 -10.88 -25.26
N ASP A 207 8.97 -12.21 -25.12
CA ASP A 207 9.14 -12.86 -23.82
C ASP A 207 10.52 -12.58 -23.20
N ARG A 208 11.57 -12.44 -24.01
CA ARG A 208 12.89 -12.11 -23.51
C ARG A 208 12.91 -10.74 -22.83
N ALA A 209 12.41 -9.71 -23.52
CA ALA A 209 12.33 -8.37 -22.95
C ALA A 209 11.39 -8.34 -21.74
N LEU A 210 10.27 -9.06 -21.78
CA LEU A 210 9.35 -9.17 -20.65
C LEU A 210 10.07 -9.71 -19.40
N TYR A 211 10.74 -10.84 -19.51
CA TYR A 211 11.37 -11.54 -18.38
C TYR A 211 12.71 -10.95 -17.95
N GLU A 212 13.48 -10.35 -18.87
CA GLU A 212 14.80 -9.82 -18.54
C GLU A 212 14.78 -8.33 -18.14
N VAL A 213 13.76 -7.57 -18.56
CA VAL A 213 13.72 -6.12 -18.36
C VAL A 213 12.53 -5.68 -17.48
N TYR A 214 11.31 -6.11 -17.81
CA TYR A 214 10.10 -5.53 -17.20
C TYR A 214 9.64 -6.24 -15.93
N LEU A 215 9.90 -7.53 -15.79
CA LEU A 215 9.42 -8.33 -14.66
C LEU A 215 10.42 -8.49 -13.50
N PRO A 216 11.76 -8.35 -13.65
CA PRO A 216 12.70 -8.70 -12.59
C PRO A 216 12.47 -8.00 -11.26
N ALA A 217 12.16 -6.69 -11.25
CA ALA A 217 11.90 -5.96 -10.02
C ALA A 217 10.64 -6.47 -9.28
N PHE A 218 9.59 -6.82 -10.01
CA PHE A 218 8.39 -7.43 -9.43
C PHE A 218 8.68 -8.83 -8.89
N LYS A 219 9.45 -9.64 -9.64
CA LYS A 219 9.85 -10.98 -9.19
C LYS A 219 10.67 -10.91 -7.90
N ALA A 220 11.64 -10.01 -7.83
CA ALA A 220 12.43 -9.78 -6.61
C ALA A 220 11.57 -9.33 -5.44
N ALA A 221 10.63 -8.40 -5.67
CA ALA A 221 9.70 -7.95 -4.64
C ALA A 221 8.86 -9.10 -4.06
N VAL A 222 8.42 -10.04 -4.91
CA VAL A 222 7.64 -11.22 -4.50
C VAL A 222 8.52 -12.27 -3.81
N GLN A 223 9.59 -12.71 -4.47
CA GLN A 223 10.35 -13.89 -4.04
C GLN A 223 11.40 -13.58 -2.96
N GLU A 224 12.03 -12.41 -3.01
CA GLU A 224 13.05 -11.99 -2.04
C GLU A 224 12.47 -11.01 -1.00
N GLY A 225 11.61 -10.06 -1.45
CA GLY A 225 10.97 -9.06 -0.58
C GLY A 225 9.75 -9.58 0.17
N HIS A 226 9.16 -10.69 -0.27
CA HIS A 226 7.91 -11.26 0.27
C HIS A 226 6.79 -10.24 0.33
N ALA A 227 6.57 -9.50 -0.76
CA ALA A 227 5.52 -8.49 -0.87
C ALA A 227 4.14 -9.09 -0.57
N TRP A 228 3.33 -8.35 0.21
CA TRP A 228 1.98 -8.80 0.59
C TRP A 228 0.89 -8.31 -0.36
N SER A 229 1.20 -7.35 -1.21
CA SER A 229 0.29 -6.90 -2.26
C SER A 229 1.02 -6.42 -3.52
N ILE A 230 0.33 -6.53 -4.65
CA ILE A 230 0.77 -6.08 -5.98
C ILE A 230 -0.41 -5.32 -6.61
N MET A 231 -0.13 -4.19 -7.25
CA MET A 231 -1.15 -3.46 -8.02
C MET A 231 -1.02 -3.73 -9.50
N GLY A 232 -2.13 -4.14 -10.14
CA GLY A 232 -2.21 -4.29 -11.59
C GLY A 232 -2.02 -2.94 -12.31
N ALA A 233 -1.62 -2.98 -13.57
CA ALA A 233 -1.46 -1.80 -14.41
C ALA A 233 -2.69 -1.52 -15.27
N TYR A 234 -2.81 -0.28 -15.77
CA TYR A 234 -3.95 0.12 -16.60
C TYR A 234 -3.95 -0.47 -18.00
N ASN A 235 -2.77 -0.62 -18.59
CA ASN A 235 -2.60 -1.03 -19.98
C ASN A 235 -3.03 -2.47 -20.22
N LEU A 236 -3.24 -2.79 -21.50
CA LEU A 236 -3.45 -4.16 -21.93
C LEU A 236 -2.10 -4.83 -22.26
N TYR A 237 -2.09 -6.14 -22.13
CA TYR A 237 -1.08 -7.04 -22.64
C TYR A 237 -1.76 -8.32 -23.14
N LYS A 238 -1.43 -8.74 -24.36
CA LYS A 238 -2.13 -9.87 -25.04
C LYS A 238 -3.67 -9.67 -25.02
N ASP A 239 -4.10 -8.46 -25.34
CA ASP A 239 -5.52 -8.06 -25.46
C ASP A 239 -6.32 -8.08 -24.14
N GLN A 240 -5.70 -8.31 -22.99
CA GLN A 240 -6.32 -8.26 -21.67
C GLN A 240 -5.73 -7.13 -20.82
N HIS A 241 -6.58 -6.40 -20.09
CA HIS A 241 -6.09 -5.41 -19.12
C HIS A 241 -5.27 -6.06 -18.00
N CYS A 242 -4.13 -5.47 -17.67
CA CYS A 242 -3.19 -6.07 -16.71
C CYS A 242 -3.80 -6.30 -15.32
N CYS A 243 -4.83 -5.54 -14.92
CA CYS A 243 -5.55 -5.76 -13.67
C CYS A 243 -6.34 -7.08 -13.63
N HIS A 244 -6.63 -7.69 -14.78
CA HIS A 244 -7.29 -9.00 -14.88
C HIS A 244 -6.76 -9.82 -16.06
N ASN A 245 -5.44 -9.79 -16.23
CA ASN A 245 -4.73 -10.53 -17.28
C ASN A 245 -4.36 -11.93 -16.79
N GLN A 246 -4.91 -12.96 -17.43
CA GLN A 246 -4.69 -14.36 -17.06
C GLN A 246 -3.20 -14.72 -17.01
N TYR A 247 -2.45 -14.38 -18.07
CA TYR A 247 -1.05 -14.75 -18.18
C TYR A 247 -0.18 -14.07 -17.11
N LEU A 248 -0.38 -12.76 -16.91
CA LEU A 248 0.42 -12.03 -15.92
C LEU A 248 0.07 -12.45 -14.48
N LEU A 249 -1.22 -12.55 -14.13
CA LEU A 249 -1.64 -12.72 -12.75
C LEU A 249 -1.67 -14.17 -12.29
N ASN A 250 -2.26 -15.07 -13.09
CA ASN A 250 -2.34 -16.48 -12.69
C ASN A 250 -1.10 -17.26 -13.09
N ASP A 251 -0.66 -17.15 -14.36
CA ASP A 251 0.42 -18.04 -14.83
C ASP A 251 1.78 -17.61 -14.24
N ILE A 252 2.13 -16.32 -14.34
CA ILE A 252 3.42 -15.81 -13.86
C ILE A 252 3.38 -15.50 -12.36
N LEU A 253 2.56 -14.52 -11.94
CA LEU A 253 2.62 -13.98 -10.57
C LEU A 253 2.26 -15.03 -9.52
N LYS A 254 1.09 -15.65 -9.64
CA LYS A 254 0.59 -16.62 -8.67
C LYS A 254 1.16 -18.02 -8.91
N GLY A 255 1.28 -18.44 -10.18
CA GLY A 255 1.76 -19.77 -10.56
C GLY A 255 3.29 -19.89 -10.49
N GLU A 256 4.01 -19.20 -11.36
CA GLU A 256 5.47 -19.34 -11.47
C GLU A 256 6.20 -18.80 -10.24
N TRP A 257 5.80 -17.63 -9.72
CA TRP A 257 6.48 -16.99 -8.59
C TRP A 257 5.93 -17.36 -7.22
N GLY A 258 4.76 -18.02 -7.16
CA GLY A 258 4.16 -18.46 -5.91
C GLY A 258 3.63 -17.31 -5.04
N PHE A 259 3.18 -16.20 -5.64
CA PHE A 259 2.65 -15.05 -4.91
C PHE A 259 1.41 -15.40 -4.09
N ASP A 260 1.49 -15.27 -2.78
CA ASP A 260 0.41 -15.59 -1.82
C ASP A 260 -0.37 -14.35 -1.32
N GLY A 261 0.05 -13.15 -1.76
CA GLY A 261 -0.54 -11.88 -1.37
C GLY A 261 -1.77 -11.49 -2.19
N VAL A 262 -2.17 -10.23 -2.09
CA VAL A 262 -3.37 -9.66 -2.71
C VAL A 262 -3.02 -8.90 -3.98
N VAL A 263 -3.67 -9.22 -5.09
CA VAL A 263 -3.65 -8.40 -6.30
C VAL A 263 -4.73 -7.34 -6.20
N VAL A 264 -4.32 -6.08 -6.18
CA VAL A 264 -5.21 -4.91 -6.13
C VAL A 264 -5.31 -4.32 -7.54
N SER A 265 -6.50 -3.94 -7.99
CA SER A 265 -6.62 -3.16 -9.23
C SER A 265 -6.06 -1.75 -9.05
N ASP A 266 -5.52 -1.15 -10.11
CA ASP A 266 -5.39 0.31 -10.13
C ASP A 266 -6.80 0.94 -10.28
N TRP A 267 -6.96 2.20 -9.87
CA TRP A 267 -8.26 2.90 -9.81
C TRP A 267 -8.85 3.10 -11.21
N GLY A 268 -9.86 2.30 -11.55
CA GLY A 268 -10.45 2.24 -12.89
C GLY A 268 -9.74 1.27 -13.84
N GLY A 269 -8.93 0.34 -13.30
CA GLY A 269 -8.21 -0.65 -14.11
C GLY A 269 -8.98 -1.95 -14.37
N THR A 270 -10.16 -2.14 -13.77
CA THR A 270 -11.01 -3.31 -14.01
C THR A 270 -12.05 -2.98 -15.09
N HIS A 271 -12.23 -3.86 -16.08
CA HIS A 271 -13.05 -3.62 -17.26
C HIS A 271 -14.00 -4.77 -17.63
N ASP A 272 -13.83 -5.95 -17.04
CA ASP A 272 -14.66 -7.13 -17.31
C ASP A 272 -14.89 -7.96 -16.05
N THR A 273 -16.14 -8.37 -15.80
CA THR A 273 -16.51 -9.16 -14.61
C THR A 273 -16.00 -10.59 -14.71
N ASP A 274 -16.13 -11.26 -15.86
CA ASP A 274 -15.75 -12.67 -15.98
C ASP A 274 -14.22 -12.83 -15.90
N GLU A 275 -13.47 -11.95 -16.55
CA GLU A 275 -12.01 -11.90 -16.41
C GLU A 275 -11.56 -11.53 -14.99
N ALA A 276 -12.20 -10.55 -14.35
CA ALA A 276 -11.88 -10.19 -12.96
C ALA A 276 -12.15 -11.34 -11.98
N ILE A 277 -13.17 -12.17 -12.23
CA ILE A 277 -13.46 -13.37 -11.43
C ILE A 277 -12.35 -14.40 -11.59
N THR A 278 -11.97 -14.74 -12.84
CA THR A 278 -11.16 -15.92 -13.14
C THR A 278 -9.69 -15.66 -13.27
N ASN A 279 -9.28 -14.46 -13.68
CA ASN A 279 -7.92 -14.17 -14.13
C ASN A 279 -7.02 -13.57 -13.03
N GLY A 280 -7.37 -13.72 -11.75
CA GLY A 280 -6.42 -13.48 -10.67
C GLY A 280 -6.48 -12.12 -9.98
N LEU A 281 -7.39 -11.21 -10.33
CA LEU A 281 -7.67 -10.02 -9.52
C LEU A 281 -8.28 -10.44 -8.18
N ASP A 282 -7.82 -9.86 -7.06
CA ASP A 282 -8.32 -10.22 -5.73
C ASP A 282 -9.14 -9.10 -5.08
N LEU A 283 -8.80 -7.83 -5.32
CA LEU A 283 -9.43 -6.68 -4.69
C LEU A 283 -9.58 -5.53 -5.68
N GLU A 284 -10.82 -5.08 -5.89
CA GLU A 284 -11.17 -4.05 -6.87
C GLU A 284 -11.35 -2.67 -6.24
N PHE A 285 -10.69 -1.66 -6.84
CA PHE A 285 -10.82 -0.25 -6.48
C PHE A 285 -11.10 0.63 -7.69
N GLY A 286 -11.85 1.71 -7.47
CA GLY A 286 -11.96 2.86 -8.34
C GLY A 286 -12.65 2.64 -9.69
N SER A 287 -13.36 1.54 -9.89
CA SER A 287 -13.99 1.22 -11.19
C SER A 287 -15.04 2.24 -11.61
N TRP A 288 -15.11 2.47 -12.91
CA TRP A 288 -16.08 3.35 -13.54
C TRP A 288 -17.09 2.52 -14.32
N THR A 289 -18.12 2.09 -13.63
CA THR A 289 -19.21 1.32 -14.24
C THR A 289 -20.44 2.20 -14.47
N ASN A 290 -21.36 1.74 -15.31
CA ASN A 290 -22.59 2.47 -15.58
C ASN A 290 -23.36 2.76 -14.28
N GLY A 291 -23.76 4.03 -14.09
CA GLY A 291 -24.44 4.49 -12.90
C GLY A 291 -23.53 4.91 -11.74
N LEU A 292 -22.22 4.76 -11.88
CA LEU A 292 -21.26 5.33 -10.95
C LEU A 292 -21.13 6.83 -11.19
N SER A 293 -21.49 7.61 -10.16
CA SER A 293 -21.20 9.05 -10.09
C SER A 293 -20.56 9.35 -8.75
N ASN A 294 -19.77 10.42 -8.68
CA ASN A 294 -19.21 10.89 -7.41
C ASN A 294 -20.36 11.15 -6.41
N GLY A 295 -20.20 10.66 -5.19
CA GLY A 295 -21.19 10.82 -4.12
C GLY A 295 -22.42 9.92 -4.19
N ALA A 296 -22.50 8.99 -5.15
CA ALA A 296 -23.59 8.02 -5.20
C ALA A 296 -23.43 6.98 -4.09
N SER A 297 -24.41 6.85 -3.20
CA SER A 297 -24.35 5.96 -2.03
C SER A 297 -24.24 4.47 -2.37
N ASN A 298 -24.62 4.06 -3.58
CA ASN A 298 -24.57 2.70 -4.09
C ASN A 298 -23.55 2.52 -5.21
N ALA A 299 -22.63 3.47 -5.39
CA ALA A 299 -21.64 3.44 -6.46
C ALA A 299 -20.82 2.15 -6.47
N TYR A 300 -20.45 1.67 -5.29
CA TYR A 300 -19.58 0.50 -5.10
C TYR A 300 -20.28 -0.82 -5.40
N ASP A 301 -21.61 -0.90 -5.28
CA ASP A 301 -22.40 -2.08 -5.63
C ASP A 301 -22.38 -2.38 -7.14
N ASN A 302 -22.04 -1.38 -7.95
CA ASN A 302 -21.93 -1.50 -9.41
C ASN A 302 -20.53 -1.90 -9.90
N TYR A 303 -19.58 -2.15 -9.00
CA TYR A 303 -18.25 -2.64 -9.37
C TYR A 303 -18.34 -4.03 -10.01
N TYR A 304 -17.33 -4.40 -10.80
CA TYR A 304 -17.27 -5.66 -11.53
C TYR A 304 -17.28 -6.88 -10.60
N LEU A 305 -16.61 -6.80 -9.45
CA LEU A 305 -16.59 -7.85 -8.44
C LEU A 305 -17.68 -7.72 -7.37
N ALA A 306 -18.58 -6.73 -7.49
CA ALA A 306 -19.69 -6.51 -6.56
C ALA A 306 -20.95 -7.32 -6.96
N LYS A 307 -22.07 -6.62 -7.10
CA LYS A 307 -23.37 -7.24 -7.43
C LYS A 307 -23.32 -8.11 -8.69
N ALA A 308 -22.60 -7.70 -9.73
CA ALA A 308 -22.47 -8.47 -10.96
C ALA A 308 -21.90 -9.88 -10.72
N TYR A 309 -20.90 -10.01 -9.83
CA TYR A 309 -20.34 -11.29 -9.43
C TYR A 309 -21.31 -12.10 -8.56
N LEU A 310 -21.93 -11.45 -7.56
CA LEU A 310 -22.92 -12.09 -6.70
C LEU A 310 -24.05 -12.73 -7.50
N ASP A 311 -24.59 -12.00 -8.48
CA ASP A 311 -25.66 -12.50 -9.36
C ASP A 311 -25.20 -13.71 -10.21
N LYS A 312 -23.95 -13.72 -10.67
CA LYS A 312 -23.37 -14.85 -11.41
C LYS A 312 -23.21 -16.10 -10.54
N ILE A 313 -22.87 -15.95 -9.24
CA ILE A 313 -22.86 -17.07 -8.30
C ILE A 313 -24.29 -17.55 -8.02
N LYS A 314 -25.22 -16.65 -7.73
CA LYS A 314 -26.63 -16.99 -7.44
C LYS A 314 -27.33 -17.67 -8.61
N SER A 315 -26.95 -17.34 -9.85
CA SER A 315 -27.45 -18.01 -11.07
C SER A 315 -26.78 -19.35 -11.35
N GLY A 316 -25.75 -19.74 -10.61
CA GLY A 316 -25.00 -20.97 -10.83
C GLY A 316 -23.98 -20.91 -11.97
N LYS A 317 -23.70 -19.72 -12.52
CA LYS A 317 -22.65 -19.55 -13.56
C LYS A 317 -21.25 -19.79 -12.98
N TYR A 318 -21.02 -19.34 -11.74
CA TYR A 318 -19.79 -19.59 -10.99
C TYR A 318 -20.09 -20.23 -9.64
N THR A 319 -19.12 -20.99 -9.14
CA THR A 319 -19.11 -21.47 -7.74
C THR A 319 -18.49 -20.42 -6.84
N THR A 320 -18.41 -20.69 -5.53
CA THR A 320 -17.70 -19.82 -4.59
C THR A 320 -16.19 -20.04 -4.59
N LYS A 321 -15.65 -20.95 -5.40
CA LYS A 321 -14.23 -21.35 -5.36
C LYS A 321 -13.29 -20.16 -5.60
N GLU A 322 -13.53 -19.40 -6.67
CA GLU A 322 -12.72 -18.23 -7.03
C GLU A 322 -12.90 -17.10 -6.01
N LEU A 323 -14.11 -16.94 -5.47
CA LEU A 323 -14.40 -15.99 -4.40
C LEU A 323 -13.66 -16.34 -3.11
N ASP A 324 -13.72 -17.60 -2.70
CA ASP A 324 -13.06 -18.09 -1.48
C ASP A 324 -11.54 -17.90 -1.57
N GLU A 325 -10.94 -18.11 -2.76
CA GLU A 325 -9.51 -17.86 -2.95
C GLU A 325 -9.14 -16.38 -2.83
N LYS A 326 -9.91 -15.46 -3.38
CA LYS A 326 -9.72 -14.02 -3.21
C LYS A 326 -9.83 -13.62 -1.73
N VAL A 327 -10.85 -14.09 -1.06
CA VAL A 327 -11.09 -13.82 0.37
C VAL A 327 -9.98 -14.41 1.24
N ARG A 328 -9.45 -15.61 0.95
CA ARG A 328 -8.28 -16.18 1.66
C ARG A 328 -7.09 -15.23 1.62
N ARG A 329 -6.77 -14.68 0.45
CA ARG A 329 -5.66 -13.74 0.28
C ARG A 329 -5.86 -12.46 1.08
N ILE A 330 -7.07 -11.92 1.07
CA ILE A 330 -7.42 -10.72 1.83
C ILE A 330 -7.40 -11.00 3.35
N LEU A 331 -7.91 -12.14 3.80
CA LEU A 331 -7.84 -12.55 5.21
C LEU A 331 -6.38 -12.75 5.67
N ARG A 332 -5.55 -13.38 4.83
CA ARG A 332 -4.11 -13.52 5.10
C ARG A 332 -3.45 -12.15 5.28
N LEU A 333 -3.79 -11.18 4.42
CA LEU A 333 -3.35 -9.80 4.55
C LEU A 333 -3.84 -9.18 5.86
N SER A 334 -5.11 -9.38 6.25
CA SER A 334 -5.65 -8.91 7.52
C SER A 334 -4.85 -9.42 8.72
N PHE A 335 -4.53 -10.72 8.74
CA PHE A 335 -3.79 -11.31 9.85
C PHE A 335 -2.31 -10.89 9.88
N ARG A 336 -1.75 -10.48 8.77
CA ARG A 336 -0.41 -9.86 8.69
C ARG A 336 -0.41 -8.39 9.11
N THR A 337 -1.55 -7.69 8.99
CA THR A 337 -1.67 -6.24 9.17
C THR A 337 -2.65 -5.86 10.28
N THR A 338 -3.90 -5.55 9.99
CA THR A 338 -4.88 -4.98 10.93
C THR A 338 -5.16 -5.88 12.14
N MET A 339 -5.14 -7.18 11.96
CA MET A 339 -5.35 -8.16 13.02
C MET A 339 -4.06 -8.69 13.65
N ASN A 340 -2.90 -8.16 13.29
CA ASN A 340 -1.64 -8.45 13.95
C ASN A 340 -1.48 -7.52 15.17
N ARG A 341 -1.65 -8.05 16.36
CA ARG A 341 -1.55 -7.29 17.62
C ARG A 341 -0.13 -6.88 17.96
N ASN A 342 0.88 -7.54 17.37
CA ASN A 342 2.30 -7.30 17.65
C ASN A 342 2.91 -6.21 16.75
N ARG A 343 2.15 -5.63 15.83
CA ARG A 343 2.65 -4.55 14.97
C ARG A 343 2.92 -3.28 15.77
N PRO A 344 3.97 -2.49 15.43
CA PRO A 344 4.28 -1.24 16.11
C PRO A 344 3.17 -0.19 15.91
N PHE A 345 3.19 0.88 16.71
CA PHE A 345 2.22 1.98 16.56
C PHE A 345 2.53 2.91 15.41
N GLY A 346 3.79 3.00 15.01
CA GLY A 346 4.28 3.98 14.04
C GLY A 346 4.47 5.38 14.63
N SER A 347 4.97 6.27 13.79
CA SER A 347 5.16 7.69 14.13
C SER A 347 4.92 8.54 12.86
N MET A 348 4.64 9.83 13.03
CA MET A 348 4.34 10.74 11.91
C MET A 348 5.17 12.01 12.03
N GLY A 349 5.97 12.30 10.99
CA GLY A 349 6.75 13.53 10.91
C GLY A 349 7.72 13.68 12.06
N SER A 350 8.36 12.59 12.49
CA SER A 350 9.37 12.60 13.54
C SER A 350 10.68 13.20 13.03
N PRO A 351 11.58 13.69 13.93
CA PRO A 351 12.91 14.14 13.53
C PRO A 351 13.69 13.09 12.75
N GLU A 352 13.56 11.82 13.12
CA GLU A 352 14.23 10.68 12.47
C GLU A 352 13.74 10.51 11.03
N HIS A 353 12.45 10.77 10.73
CA HIS A 353 11.92 10.70 9.36
C HIS A 353 12.48 11.84 8.49
N PHE A 354 12.63 13.06 9.04
CA PHE A 354 13.27 14.16 8.33
C PHE A 354 14.77 13.89 8.09
N ASP A 355 15.44 13.31 9.08
CA ASP A 355 16.85 12.92 8.96
C ASP A 355 17.02 11.79 7.93
N ALA A 356 16.13 10.81 7.90
CA ALA A 356 16.11 9.77 6.89
C ALA A 356 15.93 10.36 5.49
N ALA A 357 14.94 11.24 5.29
CA ALA A 357 14.69 11.88 4.01
C ALA A 357 15.91 12.69 3.54
N ARG A 358 16.55 13.43 4.45
CA ARG A 358 17.76 14.19 4.17
C ARG A 358 18.94 13.29 3.81
N THR A 359 19.22 12.28 4.61
CA THR A 359 20.34 11.34 4.41
C THR A 359 20.22 10.64 3.05
N ILE A 360 19.04 10.16 2.69
CA ILE A 360 18.79 9.52 1.40
C ILE A 360 19.00 10.52 0.25
N ALA A 361 18.53 11.77 0.40
CA ALA A 361 18.72 12.81 -0.62
C ALA A 361 20.20 13.16 -0.79
N GLU A 362 20.94 13.33 0.31
CA GLU A 362 22.37 13.64 0.28
C GLU A 362 23.18 12.51 -0.39
N GLU A 363 22.87 11.25 -0.10
CA GLU A 363 23.55 10.09 -0.70
C GLU A 363 23.19 9.90 -2.18
N GLY A 364 21.97 10.29 -2.58
CA GLY A 364 21.52 10.23 -3.98
C GLY A 364 22.09 11.34 -4.88
N ILE A 365 22.76 12.36 -4.33
CA ILE A 365 23.35 13.46 -5.13
C ILE A 365 24.67 13.03 -5.76
N VAL A 366 24.75 13.10 -7.08
CA VAL A 366 25.95 12.74 -7.85
C VAL A 366 26.65 13.98 -8.37
N LEU A 367 27.92 14.19 -7.96
CA LEU A 367 28.76 15.28 -8.47
C LEU A 367 29.34 14.92 -9.83
N LEU A 368 28.72 15.38 -10.91
CA LEU A 368 29.12 15.07 -12.28
C LEU A 368 30.41 15.77 -12.72
N GLN A 369 30.70 16.97 -12.19
CA GLN A 369 31.86 17.77 -12.55
C GLN A 369 32.22 18.76 -11.44
N ASN A 370 33.52 18.89 -11.15
CA ASN A 370 34.07 19.87 -10.21
C ASN A 370 35.35 20.47 -10.74
N LYS A 371 35.25 21.24 -11.85
CA LYS A 371 36.40 21.94 -12.44
C LYS A 371 36.96 22.98 -11.47
N GLY A 372 38.28 22.94 -11.25
CA GLY A 372 38.94 23.89 -10.36
C GLY A 372 38.68 23.65 -8.85
N ASN A 373 38.13 22.51 -8.48
CA ASN A 373 37.83 22.17 -7.08
C ASN A 373 36.99 23.25 -6.37
N VAL A 374 35.94 23.75 -7.04
CA VAL A 374 35.05 24.80 -6.50
C VAL A 374 34.23 24.27 -5.32
N LEU A 375 33.92 22.98 -5.33
CA LEU A 375 33.20 22.29 -4.24
C LEU A 375 34.16 21.41 -3.44
N PRO A 376 33.97 21.29 -2.12
CA PRO A 376 32.99 22.01 -1.28
C PRO A 376 33.33 23.50 -1.16
N ILE A 377 32.29 24.34 -1.04
CA ILE A 377 32.45 25.78 -0.82
C ILE A 377 33.01 25.99 0.60
N ASP A 378 34.15 26.66 0.72
CA ASP A 378 34.67 27.10 2.01
C ASP A 378 33.86 28.31 2.51
N LEU A 379 32.92 28.05 3.41
CA LEU A 379 32.03 29.08 3.96
C LEU A 379 32.80 30.18 4.73
N ASN A 380 34.02 29.93 5.19
CA ASN A 380 34.84 30.94 5.85
C ASN A 380 35.47 31.95 4.87
N LYS A 381 35.62 31.56 3.62
CA LYS A 381 36.15 32.37 2.54
C LYS A 381 35.08 32.99 1.65
N ALA A 382 33.88 32.37 1.60
CA ALA A 382 32.78 32.83 0.75
C ALA A 382 32.15 34.12 1.34
N ALA A 383 32.39 35.28 0.73
CA ALA A 383 31.76 36.53 1.17
C ALA A 383 30.27 36.62 0.83
N LYS A 384 29.84 36.02 -0.30
CA LYS A 384 28.45 35.98 -0.77
C LYS A 384 28.21 34.73 -1.57
N ILE A 385 27.03 34.12 -1.38
CA ILE A 385 26.52 33.02 -2.18
C ILE A 385 25.19 33.47 -2.78
N ALA A 386 25.08 33.41 -4.09
CA ALA A 386 23.83 33.66 -4.81
C ALA A 386 23.11 32.34 -5.04
N VAL A 387 21.88 32.23 -4.54
CA VAL A 387 20.96 31.10 -4.82
C VAL A 387 19.95 31.61 -5.84
N ILE A 388 19.89 30.96 -7.00
CA ILE A 388 19.12 31.41 -8.15
C ILE A 388 18.15 30.34 -8.62
N GLY A 389 16.95 30.76 -8.98
CA GLY A 389 15.91 29.91 -9.52
C GLY A 389 14.71 29.78 -8.59
N GLU A 390 13.57 29.40 -9.15
CA GLU A 390 12.30 29.30 -8.43
C GLU A 390 12.38 28.31 -7.26
N ASN A 391 13.02 27.17 -7.47
CA ASN A 391 13.18 26.11 -6.47
C ASN A 391 14.12 26.50 -5.31
N ALA A 392 14.83 27.60 -5.41
CA ALA A 392 15.58 28.18 -4.29
C ALA A 392 14.65 28.61 -3.12
N LEU A 393 13.40 28.95 -3.45
CA LEU A 393 12.39 29.46 -2.51
C LEU A 393 11.18 28.51 -2.37
N LYS A 394 10.96 27.62 -3.33
CA LYS A 394 9.84 26.69 -3.33
C LYS A 394 10.30 25.28 -3.00
N MET A 395 9.60 24.64 -2.09
CA MET A 395 9.74 23.18 -1.89
C MET A 395 8.90 22.48 -2.95
N MET A 396 9.57 21.80 -3.88
CA MET A 396 8.91 20.97 -4.90
C MET A 396 8.82 19.52 -4.35
N THR A 397 7.73 19.24 -3.65
CA THR A 397 7.51 17.95 -2.99
C THR A 397 6.35 17.17 -3.59
N VAL A 398 5.64 17.74 -4.56
CA VAL A 398 4.41 17.16 -5.11
C VAL A 398 4.60 16.85 -6.58
N GLY A 399 4.34 15.58 -6.94
CA GLY A 399 4.31 15.13 -8.34
C GLY A 399 2.90 15.13 -8.95
N GLY A 400 1.86 15.38 -8.14
CA GLY A 400 0.45 15.29 -8.53
C GLY A 400 -0.10 13.86 -8.45
N GLY A 401 -1.41 13.68 -8.64
CA GLY A 401 -2.07 12.37 -8.61
C GLY A 401 -1.78 11.59 -7.32
N SER A 402 -1.28 10.36 -7.46
CA SER A 402 -0.87 9.49 -6.34
C SER A 402 0.23 10.09 -5.46
N SER A 403 0.98 11.09 -5.97
CA SER A 403 2.05 11.81 -5.26
C SER A 403 1.61 13.15 -4.69
N SER A 404 0.32 13.40 -4.56
CA SER A 404 -0.20 14.63 -3.93
C SER A 404 0.02 14.59 -2.43
N LEU A 405 1.01 15.33 -1.93
CA LEU A 405 1.38 15.37 -0.52
C LEU A 405 0.99 16.71 0.12
N LYS A 406 0.72 16.67 1.43
CA LYS A 406 0.67 17.84 2.30
C LYS A 406 1.84 17.74 3.25
N VAL A 407 2.90 18.48 2.97
CA VAL A 407 4.12 18.39 3.75
C VAL A 407 4.10 19.34 4.94
N LYS A 408 4.69 18.89 6.04
CA LYS A 408 4.99 19.75 7.17
C LYS A 408 6.23 20.56 6.78
N HIS A 409 6.08 21.89 6.72
CA HIS A 409 7.19 22.77 6.38
C HIS A 409 8.26 22.70 7.48
N TYR A 410 9.35 22.01 7.18
CA TYR A 410 10.58 22.08 7.94
C TYR A 410 11.65 22.60 6.98
N CYS A 411 11.98 23.88 7.09
CA CYS A 411 13.11 24.46 6.38
C CYS A 411 14.23 24.68 7.40
N PRO A 412 15.29 23.85 7.41
CA PRO A 412 16.43 24.05 8.29
C PRO A 412 17.31 25.24 7.88
N LEU A 413 17.17 25.72 6.63
CA LEU A 413 17.81 26.95 6.19
C LEU A 413 16.99 28.13 6.75
N LYS A 414 17.39 28.66 7.90
CA LYS A 414 17.07 30.05 8.26
C LYS A 414 17.72 30.95 7.21
N MET A 415 17.00 31.24 6.14
CA MET A 415 17.38 32.30 5.22
C MET A 415 17.10 33.65 5.93
N ASP A 416 18.00 34.06 6.81
CA ASP A 416 17.82 35.26 7.62
C ASP A 416 17.83 36.56 6.78
N LYS A 417 18.15 36.52 5.49
CA LYS A 417 18.10 37.69 4.59
C LYS A 417 18.05 37.27 3.12
N VAL A 418 16.89 37.04 2.57
CA VAL A 418 16.68 37.27 1.13
C VAL A 418 16.31 38.74 0.97
N LYS A 419 17.23 39.57 0.49
CA LYS A 419 16.85 40.89 -0.04
C LYS A 419 16.36 40.69 -1.48
N ASN A 420 15.08 41.03 -1.72
CA ASN A 420 14.54 41.18 -3.06
C ASN A 420 15.30 42.19 -3.87
#